data_9bbcb3931c688256960c3ce429947624
#
_entry.id   9bbcb3931c688256960c3ce429947624
#
_cell.length_a   1.000
_cell.length_b   1.000
_cell.length_c   1.000
_cell.angle_alpha   90.00
_cell.angle_beta   90.00
_cell.angle_gamma   90.00
#
_symmetry.space_group_name_H-M   'P 1'
#
loop_
_entity.id
_entity.type
_entity.pdbx_description
1 polymer ?
#
loop_
_entity_poly.entity_id
_entity_poly.type
_entity_poly.pdbx_seq_one_letter_code
_entity_poly.pdbx_strand_id
1 'polypeptide(L)'
;DVNEEDKSVVLTFFIDPGKRVYVRRINITGNDYSRDEVYRREFRQMEGGWFSQTAIETSRRRVQRLAFVESVEFETMRIPGADDMVDIEVVVSERLAGSFTIGAGLSDSQGAVITTSLSQDNFLGSGKSVSFSINTSKVNTVYDLSYNDPYYTIDGVNRGYGFSYISVDAEEADISDFNTDEISLRTNYGIPLTEDDRVGATAEVAHTKVTTGTDTSDEIYEFMQDNGSKFTNINVSGNITHDSRNRRIFGTEGFYQRARVELAVPMSGLEYYKIDYKNIFLYPITDIFTLSTRSQVGYGDSYGDTT
;
A
#
# COMPACT_ATOMS: atom_id res chain seq x y z
N ASP A 1 37.92 -25.74 27.44
CA ASP A 1 38.86 -26.85 27.39
C ASP A 1 39.38 -27.01 25.97
N VAL A 2 40.70 -27.17 25.83
CA VAL A 2 41.36 -27.38 24.54
C VAL A 2 41.74 -28.85 24.46
N ASN A 3 41.27 -29.55 23.42
CA ASN A 3 41.70 -30.89 23.11
C ASN A 3 42.72 -30.84 21.96
N GLU A 4 43.99 -31.03 22.28
CA GLU A 4 45.08 -30.94 21.33
C GLU A 4 45.11 -32.13 20.35
N GLU A 5 44.62 -33.30 20.73
CA GLU A 5 44.56 -34.48 19.87
C GLU A 5 43.56 -34.31 18.73
N ASP A 6 42.38 -33.78 19.03
CA ASP A 6 41.28 -33.57 18.03
C ASP A 6 41.32 -32.17 17.42
N LYS A 7 42.27 -31.31 17.80
CA LYS A 7 42.35 -29.90 17.41
C LYS A 7 41.01 -29.17 17.63
N SER A 8 40.29 -29.49 18.70
CA SER A 8 38.97 -28.91 19.02
C SER A 8 39.04 -28.11 20.32
N VAL A 9 38.22 -27.06 20.39
CA VAL A 9 38.05 -26.20 21.57
C VAL A 9 36.60 -26.24 22.00
N VAL A 10 36.35 -26.64 23.24
CA VAL A 10 35.06 -26.58 23.87
C VAL A 10 34.96 -25.27 24.64
N LEU A 11 34.06 -24.38 24.19
CA LEU A 11 33.73 -23.14 24.88
C LEU A 11 32.45 -23.35 25.69
N THR A 12 32.53 -23.20 26.99
CA THR A 12 31.36 -23.26 27.87
C THR A 12 31.01 -21.84 28.31
N PHE A 13 29.83 -21.40 27.93
CA PHE A 13 29.30 -20.11 28.34
C PHE A 13 28.41 -20.29 29.58
N PHE A 14 28.78 -19.66 30.68
CA PHE A 14 27.93 -19.56 31.86
C PHE A 14 27.08 -18.31 31.74
N ILE A 15 25.78 -18.51 31.58
CA ILE A 15 24.84 -17.41 31.44
C ILE A 15 24.05 -17.29 32.74
N ASP A 16 24.17 -16.15 33.40
CA ASP A 16 23.24 -15.71 34.46
C ASP A 16 22.19 -14.83 33.82
N PRO A 17 20.96 -15.31 33.63
CA PRO A 17 19.91 -14.54 32.95
C PRO A 17 19.41 -13.34 33.74
N GLY A 18 19.80 -13.20 35.03
CA GLY A 18 19.34 -12.13 35.89
C GLY A 18 17.82 -12.14 36.13
N LYS A 19 17.29 -11.00 36.58
CA LYS A 19 15.85 -10.82 36.74
C LYS A 19 15.20 -10.41 35.43
N ARG A 20 13.93 -10.80 35.21
CA ARG A 20 13.12 -10.28 34.10
C ARG A 20 12.88 -8.80 34.29
N VAL A 21 13.02 -8.02 33.22
CA VAL A 21 12.82 -6.60 33.21
C VAL A 21 11.50 -6.28 32.52
N TYR A 22 10.74 -5.35 33.09
CA TYR A 22 9.46 -4.87 32.58
C TYR A 22 9.59 -3.43 32.09
N VAL A 23 8.84 -3.09 31.06
CA VAL A 23 8.72 -1.69 30.60
C VAL A 23 7.65 -1.00 31.45
N ARG A 24 8.06 0.01 32.22
CA ARG A 24 7.12 0.78 33.04
C ARG A 24 6.34 1.79 32.20
N ARG A 25 7.05 2.56 31.38
CA ARG A 25 6.48 3.65 30.57
C ARG A 25 7.23 3.79 29.25
N ILE A 26 6.52 4.23 28.22
CA ILE A 26 7.07 4.64 26.92
C ILE A 26 6.71 6.10 26.72
N ASN A 27 7.70 7.00 26.80
CA ASN A 27 7.55 8.41 26.55
C ASN A 27 7.91 8.72 25.11
N ILE A 28 7.11 9.56 24.45
CA ILE A 28 7.37 10.00 23.07
C ILE A 28 7.61 11.50 23.10
N THR A 29 8.67 11.95 22.43
CA THR A 29 9.05 13.36 22.33
C THR A 29 9.43 13.69 20.89
N GLY A 30 9.32 14.97 20.51
CA GLY A 30 9.61 15.44 19.16
C GLY A 30 8.47 15.24 18.16
N ASN A 31 7.30 14.80 18.64
CA ASN A 31 6.08 14.68 17.84
C ASN A 31 5.25 15.97 17.87
N ASP A 32 5.82 17.06 17.40
CA ASP A 32 5.23 18.39 17.52
C ASP A 32 3.94 18.55 16.68
N TYR A 33 3.85 17.83 15.56
CA TYR A 33 2.71 17.87 14.66
C TYR A 33 1.80 16.65 14.76
N SER A 34 2.38 15.45 14.89
CA SER A 34 1.62 14.21 14.93
C SER A 34 1.10 13.91 16.34
N ARG A 35 -0.10 13.36 16.39
CA ARG A 35 -0.69 12.88 17.64
C ARG A 35 0.11 11.69 18.18
N ASP A 36 0.22 11.60 19.50
CA ASP A 36 0.92 10.53 20.21
C ASP A 36 0.42 9.11 19.80
N GLU A 37 -0.91 8.97 19.62
CA GLU A 37 -1.54 7.72 19.20
C GLU A 37 -1.02 7.19 17.85
N VAL A 38 -0.56 8.07 16.96
CA VAL A 38 -0.05 7.71 15.64
C VAL A 38 1.25 6.90 15.75
N TYR A 39 2.06 7.19 16.73
CA TYR A 39 3.29 6.44 17.01
C TYR A 39 3.02 5.21 17.86
N ARG A 40 2.20 5.33 18.91
CA ARG A 40 1.91 4.23 19.84
C ARG A 40 1.34 2.99 19.13
N ARG A 41 0.47 3.18 18.15
CA ARG A 41 -0.11 2.06 17.38
C ARG A 41 0.90 1.29 16.55
N GLU A 42 2.09 1.88 16.28
CA GLU A 42 3.18 1.21 15.61
C GLU A 42 4.05 0.38 16.56
N PHE A 43 3.92 0.54 17.87
CA PHE A 43 4.74 -0.18 18.83
C PHE A 43 4.31 -1.65 18.96
N ARG A 44 5.31 -2.51 19.11
CA ARG A 44 5.15 -3.93 19.45
C ARG A 44 5.59 -4.20 20.89
N GLN A 45 6.42 -3.30 21.46
CA GLN A 45 6.70 -3.28 22.89
C GLN A 45 5.58 -2.51 23.59
N MET A 46 4.97 -3.15 24.58
CA MET A 46 3.88 -2.55 25.37
C MET A 46 4.37 -2.15 26.74
N GLU A 47 3.76 -1.09 27.30
CA GLU A 47 3.91 -0.72 28.71
C GLU A 47 3.34 -1.85 29.61
N GLY A 48 3.99 -2.11 30.72
CA GLY A 48 3.65 -3.24 31.62
C GLY A 48 4.08 -4.60 31.12
N GLY A 49 4.54 -4.71 29.86
CA GLY A 49 5.02 -5.96 29.26
C GLY A 49 6.49 -6.21 29.57
N TRP A 50 6.92 -7.45 29.32
CA TRP A 50 8.34 -7.79 29.40
C TRP A 50 9.13 -7.03 28.35
N PHE A 51 10.29 -6.54 28.76
CA PHE A 51 11.23 -5.92 27.86
C PHE A 51 11.70 -6.92 26.78
N SER A 52 11.52 -6.57 25.55
CA SER A 52 11.93 -7.37 24.40
C SER A 52 12.69 -6.50 23.39
N GLN A 53 13.97 -6.79 23.22
CA GLN A 53 14.80 -6.11 22.24
C GLN A 53 14.22 -6.25 20.82
N THR A 54 13.72 -7.43 20.48
CA THR A 54 13.07 -7.68 19.17
C THR A 54 11.82 -6.85 18.97
N ALA A 55 11.00 -6.68 20.03
CA ALA A 55 9.80 -5.85 19.97
C ALA A 55 10.16 -4.37 19.78
N ILE A 56 11.21 -3.88 20.45
CA ILE A 56 11.73 -2.51 20.29
C ILE A 56 12.25 -2.28 18.86
N GLU A 57 13.06 -3.19 18.34
CA GLU A 57 13.59 -3.09 16.98
C GLU A 57 12.47 -3.12 15.93
N THR A 58 11.45 -3.94 16.17
CA THR A 58 10.27 -3.97 15.29
C THR A 58 9.49 -2.67 15.38
N SER A 59 9.28 -2.13 16.57
CA SER A 59 8.63 -0.84 16.78
C SER A 59 9.40 0.29 16.08
N ARG A 60 10.72 0.33 16.25
CA ARG A 60 11.59 1.30 15.58
C ARG A 60 11.45 1.23 14.05
N ARG A 61 11.54 0.04 13.47
CA ARG A 61 11.38 -0.16 12.02
C ARG A 61 10.01 0.29 11.52
N ARG A 62 8.96 0.05 12.28
CA ARG A 62 7.59 0.45 11.92
C ARG A 62 7.44 1.97 11.95
N VAL A 63 7.88 2.63 13.00
CA VAL A 63 7.86 4.10 13.10
C VAL A 63 8.72 4.73 12.01
N GLN A 64 9.92 4.20 11.75
CA GLN A 64 10.80 4.70 10.69
C GLN A 64 10.21 4.58 9.28
N ARG A 65 9.25 3.68 9.05
CA ARG A 65 8.55 3.53 7.77
C ARG A 65 7.47 4.56 7.52
N LEU A 66 7.06 5.32 8.54
CA LEU A 66 6.08 6.39 8.39
C LEU A 66 6.66 7.50 7.51
N ALA A 67 5.90 7.94 6.51
CA ALA A 67 6.37 8.90 5.51
C ALA A 67 6.77 10.26 6.12
N PHE A 68 6.20 10.60 7.27
CA PHE A 68 6.42 11.85 8.00
C PHE A 68 7.47 11.74 9.11
N VAL A 69 8.19 10.64 9.22
CA VAL A 69 9.29 10.44 10.16
C VAL A 69 10.62 10.54 9.41
N GLU A 70 11.48 11.44 9.86
CA GLU A 70 12.85 11.57 9.37
C GLU A 70 13.77 10.59 10.09
N SER A 71 13.73 10.59 11.42
CA SER A 71 14.48 9.66 12.26
C SER A 71 13.71 9.32 13.53
N VAL A 72 14.02 8.19 14.12
CA VAL A 72 13.50 7.78 15.42
C VAL A 72 14.58 7.04 16.21
N GLU A 73 14.73 7.42 17.47
CA GLU A 73 15.65 6.79 18.41
C GLU A 73 14.86 6.21 19.58
N PHE A 74 15.23 5.01 20.02
CA PHE A 74 14.66 4.33 21.16
C PHE A 74 15.77 4.17 22.20
N GLU A 75 15.64 4.82 23.33
CA GLU A 75 16.58 4.74 24.43
C GLU A 75 15.94 4.01 25.62
N THR A 76 16.67 3.09 26.23
CA THR A 76 16.22 2.37 27.42
C THR A 76 16.85 2.96 28.65
N MET A 77 16.02 3.51 29.53
CA MET A 77 16.46 4.16 30.77
C MET A 77 16.19 3.28 31.98
N ARG A 78 17.22 3.01 32.77
CA ARG A 78 17.07 2.32 34.06
C ARG A 78 16.44 3.26 35.08
N ILE A 79 15.54 2.70 35.90
CA ILE A 79 14.87 3.44 36.95
C ILE A 79 15.68 3.30 38.24
N PRO A 80 16.14 4.39 38.87
CA PRO A 80 16.83 4.34 40.15
C PRO A 80 15.96 3.65 41.21
N GLY A 81 16.49 2.62 41.86
CA GLY A 81 15.79 1.88 42.90
C GLY A 81 14.81 0.78 42.44
N ALA A 82 14.72 0.52 41.13
CA ALA A 82 13.93 -0.58 40.56
C ALA A 82 14.77 -1.35 39.52
N ASP A 83 15.36 -2.48 39.96
CA ASP A 83 16.26 -3.27 39.14
C ASP A 83 15.53 -4.09 38.06
N ASP A 84 14.21 -4.23 38.18
CA ASP A 84 13.34 -5.03 37.32
C ASP A 84 12.44 -4.18 36.40
N MET A 85 12.66 -2.85 36.35
CA MET A 85 11.88 -1.93 35.51
C MET A 85 12.78 -1.02 34.70
N VAL A 86 12.30 -0.67 33.49
CA VAL A 86 12.91 0.32 32.60
C VAL A 86 11.84 1.24 32.02
N ASP A 87 12.23 2.46 31.71
CA ASP A 87 11.47 3.36 30.85
C ASP A 87 12.08 3.36 29.46
N ILE A 88 11.25 3.59 28.45
CA ILE A 88 11.70 3.75 27.07
C ILE A 88 11.40 5.18 26.67
N GLU A 89 12.43 5.91 26.27
CA GLU A 89 12.32 7.22 25.63
C GLU A 89 12.37 7.03 24.12
N VAL A 90 11.36 7.54 23.42
CA VAL A 90 11.27 7.51 21.95
C VAL A 90 11.36 8.95 21.47
N VAL A 91 12.50 9.28 20.89
CA VAL A 91 12.74 10.60 20.31
C VAL A 91 12.47 10.53 18.83
N VAL A 92 11.46 11.26 18.36
CA VAL A 92 11.05 11.30 16.96
C VAL A 92 11.47 12.64 16.34
N SER A 93 12.04 12.60 15.16
CA SER A 93 12.20 13.78 14.31
C SER A 93 11.20 13.70 13.17
N GLU A 94 10.32 14.68 13.08
CA GLU A 94 9.29 14.74 12.04
C GLU A 94 9.79 15.53 10.83
N ARG A 95 9.30 15.13 9.65
CA ARG A 95 9.49 15.88 8.41
C ARG A 95 8.16 16.22 7.77
N LEU A 96 8.14 17.21 6.91
CA LEU A 96 6.96 17.54 6.12
C LEU A 96 6.56 16.35 5.25
N ALA A 97 5.32 15.91 5.39
CA ALA A 97 4.75 14.76 4.69
C ALA A 97 3.82 15.17 3.55
N GLY A 98 3.81 16.44 3.19
CA GLY A 98 3.11 16.98 2.04
C GLY A 98 4.01 16.98 0.81
N SER A 99 3.48 16.58 -0.34
CA SER A 99 4.15 16.74 -1.63
C SER A 99 3.22 17.41 -2.63
N PHE A 100 3.75 18.36 -3.37
CA PHE A 100 3.11 18.96 -4.51
C PHE A 100 4.00 18.75 -5.73
N THR A 101 3.43 18.19 -6.78
CA THR A 101 4.14 17.93 -8.03
C THR A 101 3.35 18.58 -9.17
N ILE A 102 4.06 19.28 -10.03
CA ILE A 102 3.56 19.72 -11.32
C ILE A 102 4.53 19.26 -12.40
N GLY A 103 4.02 18.68 -13.44
CA GLY A 103 4.79 18.19 -14.57
C GLY A 103 4.12 18.58 -15.88
N ALA A 104 4.92 18.90 -16.90
CA ALA A 104 4.47 19.08 -18.26
C ALA A 104 5.43 18.35 -19.20
N GLY A 105 4.90 17.71 -20.22
CA GLY A 105 5.66 16.98 -21.22
C GLY A 105 4.99 17.01 -22.59
N LEU A 106 5.71 16.56 -23.60
CA LEU A 106 5.21 16.33 -24.94
C LEU A 106 5.42 14.87 -25.30
N SER A 107 4.42 14.25 -25.86
CA SER A 107 4.42 12.87 -26.34
C SER A 107 3.89 12.85 -27.78
N ASP A 108 4.50 12.07 -28.63
CA ASP A 108 4.02 11.93 -30.03
C ASP A 108 2.63 11.31 -30.09
N SER A 109 2.31 10.39 -29.17
CA SER A 109 1.01 9.70 -29.14
C SER A 109 -0.05 10.40 -28.29
N GLN A 110 0.36 11.18 -27.26
CA GLN A 110 -0.58 11.81 -26.32
C GLN A 110 -0.63 13.34 -26.42
N GLY A 111 0.18 13.94 -27.28
CA GLY A 111 0.31 15.40 -27.38
C GLY A 111 0.94 16.01 -26.12
N ALA A 112 0.44 17.17 -25.71
CA ALA A 112 0.86 17.81 -24.47
C ALA A 112 0.24 17.07 -23.27
N VAL A 113 1.10 16.65 -22.32
CA VAL A 113 0.72 15.98 -21.08
C VAL A 113 0.95 16.93 -19.92
N ILE A 114 -0.04 17.14 -19.09
CA ILE A 114 0.05 17.93 -17.86
C ILE A 114 -0.32 17.02 -16.68
N THR A 115 0.55 16.96 -15.70
CA THR A 115 0.31 16.22 -14.46
C THR A 115 0.41 17.16 -13.28
N THR A 116 -0.57 17.12 -12.40
CA THR A 116 -0.53 17.82 -11.12
C THR A 116 -0.94 16.85 -10.03
N SER A 117 -0.17 16.78 -8.95
CA SER A 117 -0.56 15.99 -7.79
C SER A 117 -0.28 16.71 -6.49
N LEU A 118 -1.17 16.55 -5.54
CA LEU A 118 -1.06 17.00 -4.16
C LEU A 118 -1.27 15.77 -3.27
N SER A 119 -0.34 15.47 -2.41
CA SER A 119 -0.47 14.39 -1.42
C SER A 119 -0.08 14.92 -0.04
N GLN A 120 -0.84 14.52 0.96
CA GLN A 120 -0.57 14.80 2.36
C GLN A 120 -0.69 13.50 3.15
N ASP A 121 0.43 12.96 3.60
CA ASP A 121 0.47 11.69 4.34
C ASP A 121 0.26 12.00 5.80
N ASN A 122 -0.03 12.41 6.56
CA ASN A 122 -0.28 12.75 7.97
C ASN A 122 -1.22 13.96 8.06
N PHE A 123 -2.37 13.84 7.40
CA PHE A 123 -3.34 14.89 7.37
C PHE A 123 -3.81 15.29 8.79
N LEU A 124 -3.57 16.55 9.16
CA LEU A 124 -3.85 17.10 10.49
C LEU A 124 -3.23 16.31 11.65
N GLY A 125 -2.05 15.74 11.45
CA GLY A 125 -1.32 14.98 12.47
C GLY A 125 -1.97 13.65 12.87
N SER A 126 -2.92 13.15 12.09
CA SER A 126 -3.72 11.96 12.41
C SER A 126 -3.15 10.65 11.84
N GLY A 127 -2.07 10.71 11.07
CA GLY A 127 -1.51 9.58 10.34
C GLY A 127 -2.37 9.09 9.19
N LYS A 128 -3.41 9.84 8.80
CA LYS A 128 -4.26 9.57 7.64
C LYS A 128 -3.69 10.28 6.43
N SER A 129 -3.97 9.77 5.23
CA SER A 129 -3.51 10.40 4.00
C SER A 129 -4.66 10.87 3.13
N VAL A 130 -4.43 11.99 2.46
CA VAL A 130 -5.30 12.54 1.43
C VAL A 130 -4.45 12.81 0.21
N SER A 131 -4.91 12.40 -0.96
CA SER A 131 -4.24 12.75 -2.21
C SER A 131 -5.25 13.17 -3.27
N PHE A 132 -4.80 14.09 -4.11
CA PHE A 132 -5.52 14.55 -5.28
C PHE A 132 -4.55 14.59 -6.46
N SER A 133 -4.97 14.07 -7.61
CA SER A 133 -4.17 14.15 -8.81
C SER A 133 -5.00 14.45 -10.05
N ILE A 134 -4.38 15.17 -10.97
CA ILE A 134 -4.87 15.46 -12.30
C ILE A 134 -3.81 15.02 -13.28
N ASN A 135 -4.19 14.22 -14.26
CA ASN A 135 -3.36 13.91 -15.41
C ASN A 135 -4.20 14.15 -16.66
N THR A 136 -3.78 15.05 -17.51
CA THR A 136 -4.52 15.37 -18.73
C THR A 136 -3.60 15.39 -19.93
N SER A 137 -4.10 14.81 -21.02
CA SER A 137 -3.48 14.78 -22.34
C SER A 137 -4.57 14.87 -23.41
N LYS A 138 -4.21 14.81 -24.69
CA LYS A 138 -5.19 14.68 -25.78
C LYS A 138 -6.00 13.38 -25.66
N VAL A 139 -5.31 12.27 -25.28
CA VAL A 139 -5.87 10.92 -25.24
C VAL A 139 -6.65 10.64 -23.99
N ASN A 140 -6.18 11.13 -22.84
CA ASN A 140 -6.86 10.84 -21.60
C ASN A 140 -6.83 12.01 -20.61
N THR A 141 -7.89 12.08 -19.80
CA THR A 141 -7.99 12.97 -18.65
C THR A 141 -8.41 12.16 -17.44
N VAL A 142 -7.61 12.22 -16.37
CA VAL A 142 -7.84 11.50 -15.12
C VAL A 142 -7.85 12.50 -13.97
N TYR A 143 -8.93 12.49 -13.20
CA TYR A 143 -8.99 13.13 -11.88
C TYR A 143 -9.12 12.01 -10.83
N ASP A 144 -8.26 12.00 -9.83
CA ASP A 144 -8.35 11.05 -8.71
C ASP A 144 -8.27 11.79 -7.38
N LEU A 145 -9.18 11.49 -6.49
CA LEU A 145 -9.19 11.97 -5.11
C LEU A 145 -9.25 10.74 -4.21
N SER A 146 -8.31 10.61 -3.29
CA SER A 146 -8.28 9.51 -2.35
C SER A 146 -8.05 9.95 -0.91
N TYR A 147 -8.65 9.21 0.00
CA TYR A 147 -8.49 9.31 1.43
C TYR A 147 -8.19 7.92 1.97
N ASN A 148 -7.22 7.81 2.87
CA ASN A 148 -6.84 6.55 3.49
C ASN A 148 -6.60 6.71 4.98
N ASP A 149 -7.24 5.85 5.77
CA ASP A 149 -7.06 5.72 7.22
C ASP A 149 -6.42 4.35 7.50
N PRO A 150 -5.11 4.27 7.76
CA PRO A 150 -4.40 3.00 7.95
C PRO A 150 -4.78 2.29 9.25
N TYR A 151 -5.40 3.01 10.19
CA TYR A 151 -5.84 2.51 11.48
C TYR A 151 -7.27 2.94 11.78
N TYR A 152 -8.20 2.55 10.91
CA TYR A 152 -9.64 2.74 11.16
C TYR A 152 -10.08 2.03 12.44
N THR A 153 -9.48 0.88 12.73
CA THR A 153 -9.59 0.18 14.01
C THR A 153 -8.23 0.10 14.69
N ILE A 154 -8.23 -0.15 16.00
CA ILE A 154 -7.01 -0.29 16.81
C ILE A 154 -6.12 -1.45 16.33
N ASP A 155 -6.72 -2.48 15.75
CA ASP A 155 -6.01 -3.66 15.22
C ASP A 155 -5.34 -3.41 13.84
N GLY A 156 -5.40 -2.18 13.34
CA GLY A 156 -4.73 -1.80 12.09
C GLY A 156 -5.54 -2.15 10.82
N VAL A 157 -6.86 -2.27 10.93
CA VAL A 157 -7.70 -2.35 9.75
C VAL A 157 -7.63 -1.01 9.01
N ASN A 158 -7.16 -1.07 7.78
CA ASN A 158 -7.13 0.07 6.87
C ASN A 158 -8.53 0.29 6.28
N ARG A 159 -8.91 1.57 6.10
CA ARG A 159 -10.09 1.96 5.36
C ARG A 159 -9.77 3.12 4.43
N GLY A 160 -10.12 2.97 3.16
CA GLY A 160 -9.94 4.01 2.16
C GLY A 160 -11.23 4.36 1.42
N TYR A 161 -11.27 5.57 0.90
CA TYR A 161 -12.28 6.06 -0.03
C TYR A 161 -11.59 6.68 -1.24
N GLY A 162 -12.18 6.51 -2.40
CA GLY A 162 -11.68 7.11 -3.64
C GLY A 162 -12.82 7.58 -4.51
N PHE A 163 -12.55 8.66 -5.20
CA PHE A 163 -13.36 9.17 -6.31
C PHE A 163 -12.45 9.29 -7.52
N SER A 164 -12.88 8.82 -8.68
CA SER A 164 -12.16 9.06 -9.91
C SER A 164 -13.10 9.43 -11.05
N TYR A 165 -12.58 10.27 -11.94
CA TYR A 165 -13.14 10.51 -13.25
C TYR A 165 -12.06 10.23 -14.28
N ILE A 166 -12.37 9.38 -15.24
CA ILE A 166 -11.48 8.98 -16.32
C ILE A 166 -12.20 9.22 -17.64
N SER A 167 -11.60 10.01 -18.52
CA SER A 167 -12.05 10.20 -19.89
C SER A 167 -10.95 9.73 -20.83
N VAL A 168 -11.27 8.82 -21.73
CA VAL A 168 -10.35 8.28 -22.73
C VAL A 168 -10.90 8.55 -24.10
N ASP A 169 -10.10 9.21 -24.91
CA ASP A 169 -10.33 9.46 -26.32
C ASP A 169 -9.50 8.47 -27.14
N ALA A 170 -10.12 7.39 -27.59
CA ALA A 170 -9.43 6.33 -28.31
C ALA A 170 -9.17 6.73 -29.79
N GLU A 171 -9.92 7.69 -30.33
CA GLU A 171 -9.70 8.26 -31.65
C GLU A 171 -8.38 9.05 -31.69
N GLU A 172 -8.16 9.92 -30.71
CA GLU A 172 -6.90 10.68 -30.60
C GLU A 172 -5.68 9.79 -30.27
N ALA A 173 -5.92 8.56 -29.80
CA ALA A 173 -4.88 7.57 -29.57
C ALA A 173 -4.55 6.71 -30.81
N ASP A 174 -5.26 6.87 -31.94
CA ASP A 174 -5.20 6.01 -33.13
C ASP A 174 -5.46 4.51 -32.81
N ILE A 175 -6.26 4.22 -31.78
CA ILE A 175 -6.58 2.85 -31.34
C ILE A 175 -7.92 2.43 -31.92
N SER A 176 -8.95 3.27 -31.80
CA SER A 176 -10.31 3.01 -32.26
C SER A 176 -11.13 4.31 -32.20
N ASP A 177 -12.18 4.40 -32.99
CA ASP A 177 -13.03 5.60 -33.08
C ASP A 177 -14.17 5.54 -32.05
N PHE A 178 -13.81 5.56 -30.77
CA PHE A 178 -14.77 5.71 -29.67
C PHE A 178 -14.13 6.40 -28.46
N ASN A 179 -14.97 7.00 -27.60
CA ASN A 179 -14.57 7.65 -26.38
C ASN A 179 -15.29 7.03 -25.20
N THR A 180 -14.61 6.98 -24.06
CA THR A 180 -15.19 6.51 -22.79
C THR A 180 -15.03 7.55 -21.69
N ASP A 181 -16.14 7.83 -21.02
CA ASP A 181 -16.14 8.61 -19.78
C ASP A 181 -16.59 7.73 -18.62
N GLU A 182 -15.80 7.68 -17.57
CA GLU A 182 -16.12 6.92 -16.36
C GLU A 182 -16.02 7.78 -15.12
N ILE A 183 -17.03 7.70 -14.27
CA ILE A 183 -17.04 8.25 -12.92
C ILE A 183 -17.14 7.07 -11.96
N SER A 184 -16.23 6.98 -10.99
CA SER A 184 -16.30 5.92 -9.99
C SER A 184 -16.14 6.43 -8.56
N LEU A 185 -16.81 5.71 -7.65
CA LEU A 185 -16.69 5.84 -6.21
C LEU A 185 -16.28 4.49 -5.65
N ARG A 186 -15.21 4.46 -4.86
CA ARG A 186 -14.70 3.22 -4.26
C ARG A 186 -14.49 3.34 -2.76
N THR A 187 -14.72 2.23 -2.06
CA THR A 187 -14.29 2.04 -0.69
C THR A 187 -13.48 0.76 -0.58
N ASN A 188 -12.41 0.81 0.19
CA ASN A 188 -11.56 -0.34 0.40
C ASN A 188 -11.27 -0.56 1.88
N TYR A 189 -11.17 -1.82 2.25
CA TYR A 189 -10.74 -2.27 3.57
C TYR A 189 -9.56 -3.21 3.42
N GLY A 190 -8.60 -3.09 4.33
CA GLY A 190 -7.43 -3.95 4.38
C GLY A 190 -7.18 -4.42 5.81
N ILE A 191 -7.06 -5.71 6.00
CA ILE A 191 -6.86 -6.35 7.30
C ILE A 191 -5.46 -6.96 7.31
N PRO A 192 -4.53 -6.50 8.17
CA PRO A 192 -3.26 -7.14 8.36
C PRO A 192 -3.48 -8.45 9.12
N LEU A 193 -3.01 -9.57 8.56
CA LEU A 193 -3.03 -10.88 9.22
C LEU A 193 -1.73 -11.14 9.97
N THR A 194 -0.62 -10.76 9.33
CA THR A 194 0.74 -10.84 9.89
C THR A 194 1.51 -9.57 9.52
N GLU A 195 2.79 -9.50 9.83
CA GLU A 195 3.64 -8.38 9.37
C GLU A 195 3.77 -8.34 7.84
N ASP A 196 3.69 -9.50 7.18
CA ASP A 196 3.91 -9.66 5.73
C ASP A 196 2.60 -9.95 4.97
N ASP A 197 1.54 -10.43 5.64
CA ASP A 197 0.30 -10.87 5.01
C ASP A 197 -0.85 -9.90 5.25
N ARG A 198 -1.62 -9.63 4.20
CA ARG A 198 -2.82 -8.78 4.25
C ARG A 198 -3.92 -9.34 3.37
N VAL A 199 -5.15 -9.20 3.85
CA VAL A 199 -6.36 -9.44 3.06
C VAL A 199 -7.05 -8.10 2.84
N GLY A 200 -7.54 -7.89 1.63
CA GLY A 200 -8.26 -6.67 1.28
C GLY A 200 -9.58 -6.97 0.59
N ALA A 201 -10.51 -6.06 0.75
CA ALA A 201 -11.78 -6.03 0.03
C ALA A 201 -12.03 -4.63 -0.50
N THR A 202 -12.58 -4.52 -1.71
CA THR A 202 -12.96 -3.24 -2.32
C THR A 202 -14.37 -3.37 -2.90
N ALA A 203 -15.19 -2.35 -2.69
CA ALA A 203 -16.44 -2.16 -3.38
C ALA A 203 -16.37 -0.85 -4.16
N GLU A 204 -16.82 -0.88 -5.41
CA GLU A 204 -16.78 0.26 -6.33
C GLU A 204 -18.11 0.35 -7.07
N VAL A 205 -18.57 1.57 -7.28
CA VAL A 205 -19.66 1.88 -8.21
C VAL A 205 -19.05 2.74 -9.31
N ALA A 206 -19.11 2.27 -10.54
CA ALA A 206 -18.59 2.94 -11.71
C ALA A 206 -19.72 3.18 -12.71
N HIS A 207 -19.87 4.42 -13.18
CA HIS A 207 -20.78 4.78 -14.25
C HIS A 207 -19.96 5.13 -15.49
N THR A 208 -20.12 4.33 -16.53
CA THR A 208 -19.40 4.46 -17.80
C THR A 208 -20.35 4.89 -18.91
N LYS A 209 -19.89 5.82 -19.72
CA LYS A 209 -20.53 6.25 -20.96
C LYS A 209 -19.56 5.98 -22.13
N VAL A 210 -20.04 5.27 -23.14
CA VAL A 210 -19.33 5.07 -24.40
C VAL A 210 -19.96 5.96 -25.46
N THR A 211 -19.13 6.66 -26.23
CA THR A 211 -19.55 7.52 -27.35
C THR A 211 -18.76 7.06 -28.59
N THR A 212 -19.46 6.81 -29.69
CA THR A 212 -18.87 6.38 -30.95
C THR A 212 -18.59 7.56 -31.86
N GLY A 213 -17.55 7.47 -32.67
CA GLY A 213 -17.26 8.37 -33.79
C GLY A 213 -17.85 7.89 -35.10
N THR A 214 -17.30 8.38 -36.20
CA THR A 214 -17.81 8.10 -37.55
C THR A 214 -17.30 6.79 -38.14
N ASP A 215 -16.18 6.28 -37.65
CA ASP A 215 -15.44 5.13 -38.17
C ASP A 215 -15.27 4.02 -37.09
N THR A 216 -16.22 3.99 -36.14
CA THR A 216 -16.24 2.99 -35.07
C THR A 216 -16.42 1.58 -35.65
N SER A 217 -15.68 0.59 -35.14
CA SER A 217 -15.76 -0.80 -35.56
C SER A 217 -17.14 -1.43 -35.33
N ASP A 218 -17.55 -2.36 -36.16
CA ASP A 218 -18.82 -3.08 -36.03
C ASP A 218 -18.96 -3.75 -34.65
N GLU A 219 -17.86 -4.28 -34.09
CA GLU A 219 -17.82 -4.94 -32.78
C GLU A 219 -18.26 -3.99 -31.65
N ILE A 220 -17.84 -2.72 -31.70
CA ILE A 220 -18.26 -1.71 -30.72
C ILE A 220 -19.73 -1.36 -30.90
N TYR A 221 -20.20 -1.28 -32.13
CA TYR A 221 -21.62 -1.05 -32.41
C TYR A 221 -22.48 -2.22 -31.93
N GLU A 222 -22.08 -3.46 -32.17
CA GLU A 222 -22.76 -4.67 -31.67
C GLU A 222 -22.78 -4.65 -30.13
N PHE A 223 -21.64 -4.42 -29.49
CA PHE A 223 -21.58 -4.29 -28.04
C PHE A 223 -22.54 -3.24 -27.49
N MET A 224 -22.62 -2.06 -28.14
CA MET A 224 -23.53 -0.99 -27.70
C MET A 224 -25.00 -1.30 -27.99
N GLN A 225 -25.31 -2.08 -29.02
CA GLN A 225 -26.68 -2.55 -29.27
C GLN A 225 -27.14 -3.52 -28.17
N ASP A 226 -26.23 -4.41 -27.73
CA ASP A 226 -26.55 -5.44 -26.75
C ASP A 226 -26.55 -4.92 -25.33
N ASN A 227 -25.57 -4.07 -24.98
CA ASN A 227 -25.32 -3.62 -23.60
C ASN A 227 -25.69 -2.13 -23.35
N GLY A 228 -26.00 -1.36 -24.41
CA GLY A 228 -26.25 0.07 -24.32
C GLY A 228 -24.96 0.90 -24.35
N SER A 229 -25.13 2.23 -24.46
CA SER A 229 -24.02 3.20 -24.45
C SER A 229 -23.71 3.77 -23.07
N LYS A 230 -24.51 3.44 -22.08
CA LYS A 230 -24.33 3.89 -20.68
C LYS A 230 -24.69 2.75 -19.75
N PHE A 231 -23.77 2.43 -18.87
CA PHE A 231 -23.99 1.37 -17.88
C PHE A 231 -23.37 1.74 -16.54
N THR A 232 -23.95 1.18 -15.49
CA THR A 232 -23.45 1.35 -14.14
C THR A 232 -23.07 0.00 -13.58
N ASN A 233 -21.83 -0.16 -13.23
CA ASN A 233 -21.30 -1.38 -12.62
C ASN A 233 -21.11 -1.22 -11.14
N ILE A 234 -21.46 -2.25 -10.39
CA ILE A 234 -21.13 -2.41 -8.99
C ILE A 234 -20.12 -3.54 -8.91
N ASN A 235 -18.88 -3.20 -8.64
CA ASN A 235 -17.77 -4.14 -8.59
C ASN A 235 -17.38 -4.45 -7.15
N VAL A 236 -17.23 -5.72 -6.84
CA VAL A 236 -16.70 -6.17 -5.55
C VAL A 236 -15.44 -6.98 -5.82
N SER A 237 -14.37 -6.67 -5.12
CA SER A 237 -13.14 -7.42 -5.25
C SER A 237 -12.54 -7.79 -3.90
N GLY A 238 -11.92 -8.97 -3.85
CA GLY A 238 -11.12 -9.44 -2.74
C GLY A 238 -9.69 -9.69 -3.18
N ASN A 239 -8.74 -9.44 -2.30
CA ASN A 239 -7.34 -9.75 -2.57
C ASN A 239 -6.62 -10.26 -1.33
N ILE A 240 -5.64 -11.13 -1.56
CA ILE A 240 -4.63 -11.51 -0.57
C ILE A 240 -3.26 -11.08 -1.07
N THR A 241 -2.47 -10.52 -0.18
CA THR A 241 -1.12 -10.01 -0.49
C THR A 241 -0.14 -10.53 0.55
N HIS A 242 0.99 -11.05 0.07
CA HIS A 242 2.17 -11.38 0.87
C HIS A 242 3.35 -10.53 0.40
N ASP A 243 4.02 -9.81 1.29
CA ASP A 243 5.15 -8.93 0.99
C ASP A 243 6.28 -9.10 2.01
N SER A 244 7.19 -10.05 1.73
CA SER A 244 8.37 -10.33 2.54
C SER A 244 9.65 -9.63 2.03
N ARG A 245 9.53 -8.67 1.11
CA ARG A 245 10.68 -7.94 0.59
C ARG A 245 11.34 -7.11 1.69
N ASN A 246 12.66 -7.14 1.74
CA ASN A 246 13.44 -6.34 2.69
C ASN A 246 13.24 -4.82 2.49
N ARG A 247 12.97 -4.38 1.24
CA ARG A 247 12.64 -2.98 0.89
C ARG A 247 11.61 -2.96 -0.23
N ARG A 248 10.72 -1.97 -0.22
CA ARG A 248 9.74 -1.79 -1.31
C ARG A 248 10.36 -1.19 -2.56
N ILE A 249 11.33 -0.29 -2.37
CA ILE A 249 12.08 0.38 -3.43
C ILE A 249 13.52 -0.13 -3.34
N PHE A 250 14.06 -0.57 -4.49
CA PHE A 250 15.39 -1.19 -4.57
C PHE A 250 15.59 -2.35 -3.60
N GLY A 251 14.54 -3.19 -3.46
CA GLY A 251 14.64 -4.44 -2.69
C GLY A 251 15.62 -5.40 -3.34
N THR A 252 16.37 -6.12 -2.52
CA THR A 252 17.38 -7.09 -2.95
C THR A 252 17.01 -8.52 -2.60
N GLU A 253 16.03 -8.73 -1.72
CA GLU A 253 15.67 -10.03 -1.16
C GLU A 253 14.17 -10.09 -0.84
N GLY A 254 13.62 -11.31 -0.95
CA GLY A 254 12.23 -11.60 -0.61
C GLY A 254 11.31 -11.63 -1.83
N PHE A 255 10.02 -11.73 -1.59
CA PHE A 255 9.02 -11.79 -2.64
C PHE A 255 7.75 -11.01 -2.28
N TYR A 256 7.06 -10.58 -3.31
CA TYR A 256 5.75 -9.98 -3.25
C TYR A 256 4.80 -10.81 -4.11
N GLN A 257 3.70 -11.24 -3.54
CA GLN A 257 2.64 -11.98 -4.21
C GLN A 257 1.30 -11.31 -3.92
N ARG A 258 0.47 -11.19 -4.94
CA ARG A 258 -0.90 -10.70 -4.80
C ARG A 258 -1.81 -11.50 -5.71
N ALA A 259 -2.83 -12.12 -5.14
CA ALA A 259 -3.96 -12.68 -5.86
C ALA A 259 -5.17 -11.78 -5.64
N ARG A 260 -5.93 -11.48 -6.69
CA ARG A 260 -7.15 -10.68 -6.66
C ARG A 260 -8.24 -11.35 -7.48
N VAL A 261 -9.44 -11.31 -6.96
CA VAL A 261 -10.67 -11.68 -7.68
C VAL A 261 -11.58 -10.46 -7.65
N GLU A 262 -12.14 -10.12 -8.80
CA GLU A 262 -13.12 -9.06 -8.97
C GLU A 262 -14.36 -9.63 -9.64
N LEU A 263 -15.52 -9.18 -9.18
CA LEU A 263 -16.82 -9.56 -9.69
C LEU A 263 -17.66 -8.29 -9.87
N ALA A 264 -18.14 -8.05 -11.08
CA ALA A 264 -19.26 -7.14 -11.28
C ALA A 264 -20.52 -7.88 -10.81
N VAL A 265 -21.20 -7.35 -9.77
CA VAL A 265 -22.30 -8.09 -9.16
C VAL A 265 -23.50 -8.23 -10.12
N PRO A 266 -24.34 -9.27 -9.98
CA PRO A 266 -25.58 -9.39 -10.74
C PRO A 266 -26.43 -8.10 -10.66
N MET A 267 -27.05 -7.70 -11.73
CA MET A 267 -27.74 -6.42 -11.95
C MET A 267 -26.81 -5.23 -12.26
N SER A 268 -25.51 -5.43 -12.40
CA SER A 268 -24.60 -4.47 -13.02
C SER A 268 -24.94 -4.30 -14.52
N GLY A 269 -24.58 -3.16 -15.09
CA GLY A 269 -24.77 -2.94 -16.52
C GLY A 269 -23.97 -3.90 -17.38
N LEU A 270 -22.81 -4.36 -16.88
CA LEU A 270 -22.02 -5.45 -17.46
C LEU A 270 -21.72 -6.46 -16.35
N GLU A 271 -21.94 -7.73 -16.62
CA GLU A 271 -21.69 -8.83 -15.70
C GLU A 271 -20.43 -9.58 -16.11
N TYR A 272 -19.35 -9.45 -15.32
CA TYR A 272 -18.06 -10.08 -15.60
C TYR A 272 -17.33 -10.44 -14.30
N TYR A 273 -16.34 -11.31 -14.44
CA TYR A 273 -15.37 -11.56 -13.39
C TYR A 273 -13.94 -11.45 -13.93
N LYS A 274 -13.03 -11.09 -13.04
CA LYS A 274 -11.58 -11.02 -13.33
C LYS A 274 -10.81 -11.67 -12.19
N ILE A 275 -9.79 -12.42 -12.55
CA ILE A 275 -8.83 -13.01 -11.61
C ILE A 275 -7.45 -12.56 -12.07
N ASP A 276 -6.69 -11.95 -11.17
CA ASP A 276 -5.32 -11.57 -11.45
C ASP A 276 -4.36 -12.06 -10.37
N TYR A 277 -3.17 -12.48 -10.79
CA TYR A 277 -2.08 -12.86 -9.92
C TYR A 277 -0.81 -12.13 -10.35
N LYS A 278 -0.18 -11.49 -9.38
CA LYS A 278 1.09 -10.77 -9.56
C LYS A 278 2.14 -11.33 -8.62
N ASN A 279 3.34 -11.58 -9.15
CA ASN A 279 4.49 -12.01 -8.38
C ASN A 279 5.72 -11.15 -8.72
N ILE A 280 6.49 -10.81 -7.69
CA ILE A 280 7.83 -10.22 -7.80
C ILE A 280 8.72 -11.05 -6.89
N PHE A 281 9.78 -11.63 -7.45
CA PHE A 281 10.76 -12.38 -6.70
C PHE A 281 12.13 -11.70 -6.81
N LEU A 282 12.80 -11.54 -5.67
CA LEU A 282 14.10 -10.89 -5.55
C LEU A 282 15.06 -11.87 -4.88
N TYR A 283 16.16 -12.15 -5.54
CA TYR A 283 17.20 -13.04 -5.03
C TYR A 283 18.59 -12.39 -5.19
N PRO A 284 19.31 -12.16 -4.09
CA PRO A 284 20.66 -11.63 -4.13
C PRO A 284 21.62 -12.71 -4.68
N ILE A 285 22.20 -12.47 -5.85
CA ILE A 285 23.24 -13.36 -6.41
C ILE A 285 24.59 -13.02 -5.78
N THR A 286 24.85 -11.72 -5.62
CA THR A 286 26.02 -11.17 -4.95
C THR A 286 25.61 -9.91 -4.20
N ASP A 287 26.50 -9.29 -3.44
CA ASP A 287 26.23 -8.02 -2.76
C ASP A 287 25.89 -6.86 -3.72
N ILE A 288 26.26 -7.00 -5.01
CA ILE A 288 26.04 -5.98 -6.05
C ILE A 288 24.91 -6.37 -7.00
N PHE A 289 24.72 -7.65 -7.29
CA PHE A 289 23.76 -8.16 -8.26
C PHE A 289 22.58 -8.86 -7.62
N THR A 290 21.39 -8.37 -7.95
CA THR A 290 20.10 -8.97 -7.54
C THR A 290 19.34 -9.46 -8.77
N LEU A 291 18.95 -10.73 -8.78
CA LEU A 291 18.00 -11.24 -9.76
C LEU A 291 16.59 -10.77 -9.37
N SER A 292 15.92 -10.10 -10.30
CA SER A 292 14.52 -9.68 -10.13
C SER A 292 13.67 -10.30 -11.22
N THR A 293 12.71 -11.14 -10.83
CA THR A 293 11.69 -11.65 -11.76
C THR A 293 10.35 -11.05 -11.42
N ARG A 294 9.58 -10.67 -12.45
CA ARG A 294 8.24 -10.13 -12.32
C ARG A 294 7.33 -10.88 -13.28
N SER A 295 6.22 -11.38 -12.77
CA SER A 295 5.18 -12.01 -13.55
C SER A 295 3.81 -11.50 -13.16
N GLN A 296 2.94 -11.39 -14.15
CA GLN A 296 1.54 -11.06 -13.96
C GLN A 296 0.73 -11.91 -14.92
N VAL A 297 -0.29 -12.57 -14.40
CA VAL A 297 -1.24 -13.38 -15.16
C VAL A 297 -2.63 -12.94 -14.78
N GLY A 298 -3.49 -12.74 -15.75
CA GLY A 298 -4.88 -12.39 -15.56
C GLY A 298 -5.78 -13.21 -16.46
N TYR A 299 -6.97 -13.47 -15.98
CA TYR A 299 -8.08 -14.07 -16.73
C TYR A 299 -9.37 -13.34 -16.37
N GLY A 300 -10.21 -13.14 -17.33
CA GLY A 300 -11.55 -12.58 -17.13
C GLY A 300 -12.49 -13.05 -18.20
N ASP A 301 -13.76 -13.10 -17.86
CA ASP A 301 -14.83 -13.51 -18.75
C ASP A 301 -16.13 -12.83 -18.33
N SER A 302 -17.07 -12.73 -19.26
CA SER A 302 -18.43 -12.30 -18.99
C SER A 302 -19.25 -13.45 -18.39
N TYR A 303 -20.34 -13.10 -17.73
CA TYR A 303 -21.35 -14.07 -17.28
C TYR A 303 -22.73 -13.39 -17.33
N GLY A 304 -23.80 -14.17 -17.12
CA GLY A 304 -25.16 -13.67 -17.17
C GLY A 304 -25.58 -13.27 -18.58
N ASP A 305 -26.19 -12.10 -18.71
CA ASP A 305 -26.74 -11.60 -19.97
C ASP A 305 -25.74 -10.72 -20.75
N THR A 306 -24.52 -10.53 -20.25
CA THR A 306 -23.45 -9.77 -20.95
C THR A 306 -22.81 -10.64 -22.02
N THR A 307 -22.85 -10.18 -23.25
CA THR A 307 -22.25 -10.85 -24.43
C THR A 307 -20.97 -10.16 -24.88
#